data_2d128c180d8705f7facb2e254f2083f4
#
_entry.id   2d128c180d8705f7facb2e254f2083f4
#
_cell.length_a   1.000
_cell.length_b   1.000
_cell.length_c   1.000
_cell.angle_alpha   90.00
_cell.angle_beta   90.00
_cell.angle_gamma   90.00
#
_symmetry.space_group_name_H-M   'P 1'
#
loop_
_entity.id
_entity.type
_entity.pdbx_description
1 polymer ?
#
loop_
_entity_poly.entity_id
_entity_poly.type
_entity_poly.pdbx_seq_one_letter_code
_entity_poly.pdbx_strand_id
1 'polypeptide(L)'
;STRIEGSKLSDRQVESLLANLSIRAFTSRDEQEVAGYAETMEQVFQSWEHIPLTENHIRQLHRDLLRHSDKDERHRGQYKNTPNSVAAFDAHGQQIGIVFETAPPFDTPRLMQELVDWTNAELNAEAFHPLLVIGIFIVSFLAIHPFQDGNGRLSRILTALLLLRCGYAYTPYSSLESVIENSKEGYYLSLRQTQTSIQTDSPD
;
A
#
# COMPACT_ATOMS: atom_id res chain seq x y z
N SER A 1 6.12 -2.91 -9.45
CA SER A 1 5.18 -2.82 -8.34
C SER A 1 3.78 -3.21 -8.73
N THR A 2 3.21 -2.63 -9.78
CA THR A 2 1.87 -3.00 -10.27
C THR A 2 1.78 -4.45 -10.76
N ARG A 3 2.89 -5.10 -11.14
CA ARG A 3 2.95 -6.54 -11.44
C ARG A 3 2.59 -7.42 -10.25
N ILE A 4 2.95 -7.02 -9.04
CA ILE A 4 2.57 -7.73 -7.81
C ILE A 4 1.04 -7.80 -7.69
N GLU A 5 0.36 -6.76 -8.16
CA GLU A 5 -1.11 -6.60 -8.18
C GLU A 5 -1.77 -7.12 -9.48
N GLY A 6 -0.99 -7.72 -10.40
CA GLY A 6 -1.50 -8.36 -11.60
C GLY A 6 -1.47 -7.52 -12.88
N SER A 7 -0.81 -6.35 -12.89
CA SER A 7 -0.61 -5.58 -14.14
C SER A 7 0.11 -6.41 -15.20
N LYS A 8 -0.37 -6.32 -16.44
CA LYS A 8 0.16 -7.06 -17.60
C LYS A 8 1.16 -6.26 -18.44
N LEU A 9 1.49 -5.04 -18.04
CA LEU A 9 2.43 -4.21 -18.79
C LEU A 9 3.85 -4.80 -18.76
N SER A 10 4.49 -4.84 -19.93
CA SER A 10 5.90 -5.17 -20.06
C SER A 10 6.79 -4.00 -19.60
N ASP A 11 8.07 -4.26 -19.27
CA ASP A 11 9.01 -3.21 -18.84
C ASP A 11 9.16 -2.11 -19.88
N ARG A 12 9.20 -2.47 -21.17
CA ARG A 12 9.20 -1.49 -22.28
C ARG A 12 7.98 -0.59 -22.29
N GLN A 13 6.79 -1.15 -22.05
CA GLN A 13 5.55 -0.36 -21.99
C GLN A 13 5.57 0.58 -20.80
N VAL A 14 6.06 0.11 -19.64
CA VAL A 14 6.24 0.95 -18.44
C VAL A 14 7.23 2.08 -18.71
N GLU A 15 8.41 1.79 -19.27
CA GLU A 15 9.41 2.81 -19.64
C GLU A 15 8.83 3.85 -20.61
N SER A 16 8.14 3.40 -21.66
CA SER A 16 7.49 4.29 -22.63
C SER A 16 6.42 5.15 -21.99
N LEU A 17 5.62 4.58 -21.08
CA LEU A 17 4.60 5.29 -20.34
C LEU A 17 5.21 6.37 -19.44
N LEU A 18 6.24 6.02 -18.67
CA LEU A 18 6.92 6.95 -17.77
C LEU A 18 7.63 8.09 -18.51
N ALA A 19 8.20 7.80 -19.69
CA ALA A 19 8.81 8.82 -20.54
C ALA A 19 7.80 9.81 -21.14
N ASN A 20 6.51 9.43 -21.20
CA ASN A 20 5.44 10.19 -21.85
C ASN A 20 4.31 10.58 -20.89
N LEU A 21 4.54 10.61 -19.57
CA LEU A 21 3.54 10.95 -18.55
C LEU A 21 2.86 12.31 -18.76
N SER A 22 3.52 13.25 -19.48
CA SER A 22 2.96 14.55 -19.85
C SER A 22 1.84 14.45 -20.89
N ILE A 23 1.73 13.35 -21.61
CA ILE A 23 0.70 13.07 -22.61
C ILE A 23 -0.40 12.25 -21.90
N ARG A 24 -1.35 12.90 -21.29
CA ARG A 24 -2.41 12.34 -20.43
C ARG A 24 -3.43 11.44 -21.15
N ALA A 25 -3.04 10.69 -22.16
CA ALA A 25 -3.90 9.74 -22.88
C ALA A 25 -3.52 8.30 -22.48
N PHE A 26 -4.10 7.81 -21.37
CA PHE A 26 -3.94 6.41 -21.00
C PHE A 26 -4.93 5.55 -21.80
N THR A 27 -4.44 4.43 -22.35
CA THR A 27 -5.23 3.52 -23.17
C THR A 27 -5.80 2.36 -22.37
N SER A 28 -5.28 2.12 -21.18
CA SER A 28 -5.70 1.01 -20.32
C SER A 28 -5.70 1.39 -18.83
N ARG A 29 -6.44 0.62 -18.04
CA ARG A 29 -6.44 0.71 -16.59
C ARG A 29 -5.05 0.46 -16.00
N ASP A 30 -4.33 -0.51 -16.54
CA ASP A 30 -2.98 -0.84 -16.09
C ASP A 30 -2.04 0.36 -16.25
N GLU A 31 -2.17 1.13 -17.35
CA GLU A 31 -1.39 2.36 -17.55
C GLU A 31 -1.75 3.45 -16.54
N GLN A 32 -3.04 3.64 -16.24
CA GLN A 32 -3.51 4.57 -15.22
C GLN A 32 -2.94 4.23 -13.83
N GLU A 33 -2.96 2.95 -13.46
CA GLU A 33 -2.45 2.47 -12.18
C GLU A 33 -0.92 2.60 -12.06
N VAL A 34 -0.19 2.31 -13.14
CA VAL A 34 1.28 2.46 -13.18
C VAL A 34 1.68 3.93 -13.09
N ALA A 35 1.01 4.81 -13.84
CA ALA A 35 1.27 6.24 -13.83
C ALA A 35 1.04 6.85 -12.44
N GLY A 36 -0.13 6.60 -11.84
CA GLY A 36 -0.45 7.11 -10.51
C GLY A 36 0.50 6.61 -9.43
N TYR A 37 0.91 5.33 -9.50
CA TYR A 37 1.90 4.78 -8.58
C TYR A 37 3.27 5.44 -8.74
N ALA A 38 3.76 5.59 -9.97
CA ALA A 38 5.07 6.16 -10.24
C ALA A 38 5.14 7.64 -9.80
N GLU A 39 4.14 8.44 -10.16
CA GLU A 39 4.07 9.86 -9.76
C GLU A 39 4.02 10.01 -8.23
N THR A 40 3.22 9.19 -7.53
CA THR A 40 3.11 9.26 -6.08
C THR A 40 4.40 8.81 -5.39
N MET A 41 5.06 7.78 -5.92
CA MET A 41 6.36 7.33 -5.40
C MET A 41 7.43 8.39 -5.59
N GLU A 42 7.48 9.04 -6.77
CA GLU A 42 8.40 10.13 -7.04
C GLU A 42 8.17 11.31 -6.11
N GLN A 43 6.91 11.71 -5.87
CA GLN A 43 6.55 12.73 -4.89
C GLN A 43 7.08 12.40 -3.49
N VAL A 44 6.94 11.14 -3.06
CA VAL A 44 7.49 10.70 -1.77
C VAL A 44 9.01 10.83 -1.77
N PHE A 45 9.71 10.38 -2.81
CA PHE A 45 11.17 10.48 -2.88
C PHE A 45 11.68 11.92 -2.85
N GLN A 46 10.95 12.85 -3.47
CA GLN A 46 11.33 14.26 -3.52
C GLN A 46 10.94 15.06 -2.26
N SER A 47 9.92 14.62 -1.52
CA SER A 47 9.30 15.45 -0.47
C SER A 47 9.05 14.74 0.85
N TRP A 48 9.65 13.56 1.10
CA TRP A 48 9.40 12.74 2.29
C TRP A 48 9.60 13.49 3.61
N GLU A 49 10.53 14.44 3.67
CA GLU A 49 10.79 15.27 4.86
C GLU A 49 9.56 16.09 5.27
N HIS A 50 8.74 16.47 4.29
CA HIS A 50 7.55 17.30 4.47
C HIS A 50 6.25 16.48 4.54
N ILE A 51 6.33 15.15 4.48
CA ILE A 51 5.19 14.25 4.56
C ILE A 51 5.20 13.52 5.91
N PRO A 52 4.61 14.07 6.98
CA PRO A 52 4.48 13.36 8.25
C PRO A 52 3.49 12.20 8.12
N LEU A 53 3.69 11.17 8.94
CA LEU A 53 2.74 10.07 9.03
C LEU A 53 1.48 10.55 9.76
N THR A 54 0.46 10.90 9.02
CA THR A 54 -0.87 11.27 9.52
C THR A 54 -1.95 10.65 8.64
N GLU A 55 -3.15 10.45 9.18
CA GLU A 55 -4.27 9.96 8.37
C GLU A 55 -4.55 10.84 7.15
N ASN A 56 -4.45 12.16 7.30
CA ASN A 56 -4.66 13.10 6.19
C ASN A 56 -3.64 12.89 5.07
N HIS A 57 -2.37 12.69 5.39
CA HIS A 57 -1.34 12.43 4.37
C HIS A 57 -1.51 11.03 3.75
N ILE A 58 -1.89 10.01 4.52
CA ILE A 58 -2.22 8.69 3.98
C ILE A 58 -3.36 8.79 2.96
N ARG A 59 -4.42 9.52 3.29
CA ARG A 59 -5.56 9.75 2.39
C ARG A 59 -5.19 10.60 1.18
N GLN A 60 -4.26 11.56 1.34
CA GLN A 60 -3.72 12.35 0.23
C GLN A 60 -2.92 11.47 -0.73
N LEU A 61 -1.98 10.67 -0.21
CA LEU A 61 -1.19 9.73 -1.03
C LEU A 61 -2.09 8.73 -1.76
N HIS A 62 -3.14 8.25 -1.11
CA HIS A 62 -4.14 7.40 -1.78
C HIS A 62 -4.88 8.14 -2.92
N ARG A 63 -5.23 9.40 -2.72
CA ARG A 63 -5.85 10.23 -3.77
C ARG A 63 -4.90 10.41 -4.96
N ASP A 64 -3.63 10.67 -4.68
CA ASP A 64 -2.61 10.87 -5.70
C ASP A 64 -2.32 9.57 -6.44
N LEU A 65 -2.24 8.45 -5.73
CA LEU A 65 -2.09 7.09 -6.30
C LEU A 65 -3.18 6.75 -7.32
N LEU A 66 -4.43 7.14 -7.05
CA LEU A 66 -5.57 6.84 -7.91
C LEU A 66 -5.96 8.01 -8.83
N ARG A 67 -5.10 9.02 -8.96
CA ARG A 67 -5.38 10.24 -9.72
C ARG A 67 -5.88 9.99 -11.12
N HIS A 68 -5.31 9.00 -11.79
CA HIS A 68 -5.61 8.65 -13.18
C HIS A 68 -6.68 7.57 -13.34
N SER A 69 -7.18 6.98 -12.25
CA SER A 69 -8.18 5.92 -12.29
C SER A 69 -9.59 6.51 -12.33
N ASP A 70 -10.24 6.48 -13.48
CA ASP A 70 -11.62 6.97 -13.66
C ASP A 70 -12.62 6.18 -12.81
N LYS A 71 -12.41 4.86 -12.69
CA LYS A 71 -13.24 3.95 -11.90
C LYS A 71 -13.30 4.36 -10.42
N ASP A 72 -12.18 4.85 -9.87
CA ASP A 72 -12.01 5.09 -8.44
C ASP A 72 -12.25 6.55 -8.04
N GLU A 73 -12.72 7.38 -8.95
CA GLU A 73 -12.92 8.82 -8.74
C GLU A 73 -13.71 9.14 -7.46
N ARG A 74 -14.73 8.34 -7.17
CA ARG A 74 -15.60 8.53 -5.99
C ARG A 74 -14.96 8.06 -4.68
N HIS A 75 -13.92 7.22 -4.75
CA HIS A 75 -13.28 6.59 -3.58
C HIS A 75 -11.91 7.15 -3.25
N ARG A 76 -11.34 7.98 -4.13
CA ARG A 76 -9.99 8.57 -3.95
C ARG A 76 -9.88 9.29 -2.60
N GLY A 77 -8.96 8.86 -1.75
CA GLY A 77 -8.72 9.46 -0.44
C GLY A 77 -9.84 9.30 0.56
N GLN A 78 -10.82 8.43 0.30
CA GLN A 78 -11.92 8.13 1.21
C GLN A 78 -11.73 6.73 1.80
N TYR A 79 -11.92 6.60 3.11
CA TYR A 79 -11.98 5.28 3.70
C TYR A 79 -13.18 4.51 3.14
N LYS A 80 -13.06 3.19 3.13
CA LYS A 80 -14.10 2.30 2.63
C LYS A 80 -15.42 2.50 3.38
N ASN A 81 -16.51 2.42 2.66
CA ASN A 81 -17.87 2.45 3.21
C ASN A 81 -18.62 1.13 3.02
N THR A 82 -18.02 0.20 2.30
CA THR A 82 -18.50 -1.17 2.12
C THR A 82 -17.42 -2.15 2.54
N PRO A 83 -17.80 -3.33 3.10
CA PRO A 83 -16.84 -4.37 3.40
C PRO A 83 -16.01 -4.73 2.15
N ASN A 84 -14.73 -4.95 2.36
CA ASN A 84 -13.83 -5.52 1.37
C ASN A 84 -13.13 -6.72 2.00
N SER A 85 -12.78 -7.72 1.21
CA SER A 85 -12.01 -8.87 1.66
C SER A 85 -10.89 -9.16 0.67
N VAL A 86 -9.80 -9.72 1.16
CA VAL A 86 -8.74 -10.21 0.29
C VAL A 86 -9.12 -11.62 -0.14
N ALA A 87 -9.45 -11.77 -1.42
CA ALA A 87 -9.85 -13.04 -2.00
C ALA A 87 -8.69 -13.73 -2.72
N ALA A 88 -8.67 -15.07 -2.68
CA ALA A 88 -7.80 -15.87 -3.53
C ALA A 88 -8.53 -16.21 -4.84
N PHE A 89 -7.80 -16.14 -5.94
CA PHE A 89 -8.30 -16.51 -7.27
C PHE A 89 -7.44 -17.64 -7.83
N ASP A 90 -8.06 -18.56 -8.57
CA ASP A 90 -7.37 -19.62 -9.30
C ASP A 90 -6.71 -19.07 -10.59
N ALA A 91 -6.04 -19.97 -11.32
CA ALA A 91 -5.41 -19.65 -12.60
C ALA A 91 -6.42 -19.20 -13.70
N HIS A 92 -7.71 -19.43 -13.50
CA HIS A 92 -8.80 -19.05 -14.39
C HIS A 92 -9.50 -17.77 -13.95
N GLY A 93 -9.04 -17.13 -12.84
CA GLY A 93 -9.62 -15.91 -12.29
C GLY A 93 -10.91 -16.15 -11.49
N GLN A 94 -11.22 -17.40 -11.11
CA GLN A 94 -12.35 -17.70 -10.24
C GLN A 94 -11.93 -17.56 -8.77
N GLN A 95 -12.77 -16.90 -7.98
CA GLN A 95 -12.55 -16.77 -6.55
C GLN A 95 -12.67 -18.15 -5.86
N ILE A 96 -11.57 -18.61 -5.28
CA ILE A 96 -11.50 -19.92 -4.58
C ILE A 96 -11.68 -19.80 -3.07
N GLY A 97 -11.71 -18.58 -2.53
CA GLY A 97 -11.95 -18.33 -1.11
C GLY A 97 -11.59 -16.93 -0.66
N ILE A 98 -11.95 -16.61 0.56
CA ILE A 98 -11.49 -15.41 1.27
C ILE A 98 -10.18 -15.79 1.96
N VAL A 99 -9.10 -15.08 1.65
CA VAL A 99 -7.78 -15.28 2.28
C VAL A 99 -7.75 -14.61 3.63
N PHE A 100 -8.42 -13.45 3.75
CA PHE A 100 -8.39 -12.62 4.93
C PHE A 100 -9.63 -11.70 4.97
N GLU A 101 -10.30 -11.68 6.14
CA GLU A 101 -11.33 -10.69 6.44
C GLU A 101 -10.69 -9.42 6.98
N THR A 102 -11.03 -8.29 6.38
CA THR A 102 -10.48 -6.98 6.76
C THR A 102 -11.37 -6.33 7.82
N ALA A 103 -10.84 -5.29 8.48
CA ALA A 103 -11.63 -4.53 9.45
C ALA A 103 -12.94 -4.01 8.85
N PRO A 104 -14.04 -3.97 9.62
CA PRO A 104 -15.31 -3.39 9.17
C PRO A 104 -15.17 -1.90 8.80
N PRO A 105 -15.95 -1.39 7.84
CA PRO A 105 -15.93 0.03 7.50
C PRO A 105 -16.15 0.97 8.70
N PHE A 106 -17.01 0.60 9.62
CA PHE A 106 -17.32 1.39 10.82
C PHE A 106 -16.09 1.57 11.72
N ASP A 107 -15.29 0.53 11.89
CA ASP A 107 -14.09 0.57 12.75
C ASP A 107 -12.86 1.17 12.05
N THR A 108 -12.87 1.24 10.73
CA THR A 108 -11.71 1.66 9.92
C THR A 108 -11.12 3.00 10.36
N PRO A 109 -11.88 4.10 10.60
CA PRO A 109 -11.30 5.38 11.01
C PRO A 109 -10.59 5.30 12.36
N ARG A 110 -11.21 4.65 13.36
CA ARG A 110 -10.63 4.49 14.70
C ARG A 110 -9.34 3.67 14.65
N LEU A 111 -9.37 2.53 13.96
CA LEU A 111 -8.19 1.65 13.83
C LEU A 111 -7.05 2.35 13.08
N MET A 112 -7.34 3.16 12.07
CA MET A 112 -6.32 3.93 11.36
C MET A 112 -5.70 5.01 12.23
N GLN A 113 -6.49 5.70 13.04
CA GLN A 113 -5.99 6.68 14.00
C GLN A 113 -5.08 6.00 15.04
N GLU A 114 -5.56 4.93 15.66
CA GLU A 114 -4.78 4.16 16.65
C GLU A 114 -3.45 3.66 16.06
N LEU A 115 -3.47 3.16 14.82
CA LEU A 115 -2.27 2.69 14.14
C LEU A 115 -1.27 3.82 13.88
N VAL A 116 -1.74 4.97 13.41
CA VAL A 116 -0.89 6.14 13.15
C VAL A 116 -0.29 6.69 14.45
N ASP A 117 -1.12 6.83 15.50
CA ASP A 117 -0.68 7.35 16.80
C ASP A 117 0.35 6.42 17.44
N TRP A 118 0.10 5.11 17.46
CA TRP A 118 1.03 4.11 17.94
C TRP A 118 2.36 4.16 17.18
N THR A 119 2.32 4.19 15.85
CA THR A 119 3.54 4.20 15.03
C THR A 119 4.39 5.43 15.31
N ASN A 120 3.77 6.61 15.37
CA ASN A 120 4.49 7.85 15.70
C ASN A 120 5.08 7.81 17.12
N ALA A 121 4.34 7.28 18.09
CA ALA A 121 4.81 7.15 19.47
C ALA A 121 6.04 6.23 19.56
N GLU A 122 5.97 5.04 18.92
CA GLU A 122 7.08 4.05 18.97
C GLU A 122 8.33 4.54 18.21
N LEU A 123 8.16 5.18 17.06
CA LEU A 123 9.30 5.76 16.32
C LEU A 123 9.96 6.91 17.10
N ASN A 124 9.20 7.71 17.85
CA ASN A 124 9.73 8.79 18.66
C ASN A 124 10.38 8.28 19.97
N ALA A 125 9.85 7.21 20.55
CA ALA A 125 10.38 6.62 21.78
C ALA A 125 11.68 5.84 21.54
N GLU A 126 11.98 5.44 20.30
CA GLU A 126 13.13 4.62 19.91
C GLU A 126 13.25 3.32 20.74
N ALA A 127 12.10 2.83 21.27
CA ALA A 127 12.06 1.63 22.10
C ALA A 127 12.33 0.35 21.30
N PHE A 128 11.94 0.34 20.04
CA PHE A 128 12.12 -0.76 19.10
C PHE A 128 12.92 -0.33 17.88
N HIS A 129 13.56 -1.32 17.25
CA HIS A 129 14.23 -1.06 15.98
C HIS A 129 13.21 -0.57 14.92
N PRO A 130 13.48 0.52 14.18
CA PRO A 130 12.51 1.13 13.25
C PRO A 130 11.90 0.15 12.25
N LEU A 131 12.67 -0.81 11.74
CA LEU A 131 12.17 -1.83 10.80
C LEU A 131 11.08 -2.71 11.41
N LEU A 132 11.10 -2.97 12.73
CA LEU A 132 10.03 -3.72 13.40
C LEU A 132 8.76 -2.87 13.47
N VAL A 133 8.88 -1.61 13.84
CA VAL A 133 7.73 -0.68 13.90
C VAL A 133 7.11 -0.52 12.51
N ILE A 134 7.93 -0.33 11.48
CA ILE A 134 7.48 -0.24 10.09
C ILE A 134 6.79 -1.55 9.65
N GLY A 135 7.37 -2.71 9.98
CA GLY A 135 6.78 -4.01 9.66
C GLY A 135 5.40 -4.19 10.29
N ILE A 136 5.25 -3.88 11.58
CA ILE A 136 3.98 -3.94 12.31
C ILE A 136 2.97 -2.97 11.68
N PHE A 137 3.38 -1.72 11.39
CA PHE A 137 2.53 -0.75 10.71
C PHE A 137 1.98 -1.29 9.39
N ILE A 138 2.83 -1.85 8.53
CA ILE A 138 2.43 -2.33 7.21
C ILE A 138 1.48 -3.53 7.31
N VAL A 139 1.75 -4.48 8.20
CA VAL A 139 0.87 -5.65 8.41
C VAL A 139 -0.49 -5.20 8.95
N SER A 140 -0.52 -4.30 9.94
CA SER A 140 -1.75 -3.76 10.51
C SER A 140 -2.54 -2.91 9.50
N PHE A 141 -1.85 -2.08 8.71
CA PHE A 141 -2.47 -1.32 7.62
C PHE A 141 -3.16 -2.24 6.60
N LEU A 142 -2.48 -3.33 6.21
CA LEU A 142 -3.05 -4.31 5.27
C LEU A 142 -4.17 -5.14 5.90
N ALA A 143 -4.14 -5.36 7.23
CA ALA A 143 -5.22 -6.01 7.96
C ALA A 143 -6.46 -5.11 8.08
N ILE A 144 -6.29 -3.83 8.36
CA ILE A 144 -7.37 -2.84 8.34
C ILE A 144 -7.94 -2.70 6.94
N HIS A 145 -7.08 -2.67 5.92
CA HIS A 145 -7.43 -2.51 4.50
C HIS A 145 -8.33 -1.30 4.27
N PRO A 146 -7.88 -0.09 4.61
CA PRO A 146 -8.75 1.06 4.86
C PRO A 146 -9.47 1.62 3.63
N PHE A 147 -8.99 1.32 2.42
CA PHE A 147 -9.54 1.85 1.18
C PHE A 147 -10.23 0.77 0.36
N GLN A 148 -11.13 1.17 -0.54
CA GLN A 148 -11.85 0.23 -1.40
C GLN A 148 -10.93 -0.45 -2.42
N ASP A 149 -9.91 0.24 -2.93
CA ASP A 149 -8.87 -0.26 -3.84
C ASP A 149 -7.51 0.39 -3.48
N GLY A 150 -6.41 -0.13 -4.00
CA GLY A 150 -5.08 0.49 -3.92
C GLY A 150 -4.32 0.26 -2.60
N ASN A 151 -4.86 -0.49 -1.64
CA ASN A 151 -4.20 -0.70 -0.33
C ASN A 151 -2.80 -1.32 -0.45
N GLY A 152 -2.62 -2.33 -1.30
CA GLY A 152 -1.32 -2.96 -1.51
C GLY A 152 -0.29 -2.02 -2.14
N ARG A 153 -0.69 -1.21 -3.12
CA ARG A 153 0.18 -0.20 -3.74
C ARG A 153 0.53 0.90 -2.74
N LEU A 154 -0.46 1.39 -2.01
CA LEU A 154 -0.26 2.42 -0.98
C LEU A 154 0.63 1.91 0.16
N SER A 155 0.48 0.66 0.61
CA SER A 155 1.35 0.09 1.64
C SER A 155 2.83 0.13 1.25
N ARG A 156 3.16 -0.11 -0.02
CA ARG A 156 4.55 -0.01 -0.52
C ARG A 156 5.05 1.45 -0.57
N ILE A 157 4.19 2.40 -0.94
CA ILE A 157 4.51 3.83 -0.87
C ILE A 157 4.76 4.26 0.59
N LEU A 158 3.91 3.83 1.52
CA LEU A 158 4.08 4.09 2.95
C LEU A 158 5.33 3.43 3.53
N THR A 159 5.69 2.23 3.06
CA THR A 159 6.95 1.58 3.42
C THR A 159 8.14 2.46 3.02
N ALA A 160 8.17 2.93 1.78
CA ALA A 160 9.25 3.80 1.30
C ALA A 160 9.32 5.11 2.08
N LEU A 161 8.17 5.75 2.34
CA LEU A 161 8.09 6.96 3.16
C LEU A 161 8.66 6.75 4.57
N LEU A 162 8.22 5.70 5.26
CA LEU A 162 8.65 5.41 6.62
C LEU A 162 10.15 5.05 6.69
N LEU A 163 10.65 4.27 5.72
CA LEU A 163 12.08 3.98 5.62
C LEU A 163 12.90 5.26 5.47
N LEU A 164 12.53 6.16 4.57
CA LEU A 164 13.21 7.44 4.37
C LEU A 164 13.19 8.29 5.65
N ARG A 165 12.04 8.40 6.31
CA ARG A 165 11.89 9.12 7.57
C ARG A 165 12.74 8.54 8.72
N CYS A 166 13.01 7.23 8.68
CA CYS A 166 13.90 6.55 9.62
C CYS A 166 15.38 6.57 9.19
N GLY A 167 15.76 7.35 8.17
CA GLY A 167 17.15 7.55 7.76
C GLY A 167 17.68 6.54 6.76
N TYR A 168 16.84 5.65 6.20
CA TYR A 168 17.25 4.71 5.15
C TYR A 168 17.31 5.40 3.78
N ALA A 169 18.26 6.32 3.62
CA ALA A 169 18.40 7.20 2.45
C ALA A 169 18.67 6.45 1.12
N TYR A 170 19.05 5.18 1.17
CA TYR A 170 19.24 4.33 -0.02
C TYR A 170 17.93 3.79 -0.62
N THR A 171 16.79 3.99 0.03
CA THR A 171 15.47 3.49 -0.41
C THR A 171 15.14 3.83 -1.87
N PRO A 172 15.40 5.05 -2.40
CA PRO A 172 15.12 5.34 -3.82
C PRO A 172 16.01 4.58 -4.81
N TYR A 173 17.14 4.05 -4.35
CA TYR A 173 18.12 3.32 -5.17
C TYR A 173 17.98 1.80 -5.05
N SER A 174 17.05 1.32 -4.21
CA SER A 174 16.77 -0.10 -4.01
C SER A 174 15.32 -0.40 -4.42
N SER A 175 15.13 -1.44 -5.23
CA SER A 175 13.78 -1.84 -5.64
C SER A 175 13.19 -2.81 -4.63
N LEU A 176 12.48 -2.28 -3.63
CA LEU A 176 11.69 -3.09 -2.69
C LEU A 176 10.69 -3.98 -3.43
N GLU A 177 10.10 -3.46 -4.51
CA GLU A 177 9.16 -4.19 -5.35
C GLU A 177 9.79 -5.41 -6.01
N SER A 178 11.03 -5.29 -6.50
CA SER A 178 11.74 -6.43 -7.08
C SER A 178 12.02 -7.50 -6.03
N VAL A 179 12.36 -7.11 -4.80
CA VAL A 179 12.55 -8.07 -3.70
C VAL A 179 11.25 -8.79 -3.37
N ILE A 180 10.13 -8.06 -3.25
CA ILE A 180 8.82 -8.63 -2.98
C ILE A 180 8.36 -9.51 -4.14
N GLU A 181 8.56 -9.09 -5.40
CA GLU A 181 8.19 -9.88 -6.59
C GLU A 181 8.96 -11.20 -6.65
N ASN A 182 10.27 -11.17 -6.40
CA ASN A 182 11.13 -12.36 -6.39
C ASN A 182 10.82 -13.32 -5.23
N SER A 183 10.26 -12.81 -4.12
CA SER A 183 9.89 -13.58 -2.93
C SER A 183 8.36 -13.60 -2.69
N LYS A 184 7.58 -13.44 -3.77
CA LYS A 184 6.12 -13.20 -3.70
C LYS A 184 5.39 -14.20 -2.81
N GLU A 185 5.64 -15.49 -2.98
CA GLU A 185 5.00 -16.54 -2.18
C GLU A 185 5.34 -16.42 -0.69
N GLY A 186 6.62 -16.24 -0.37
CA GLY A 186 7.09 -16.04 1.02
C GLY A 186 6.51 -14.79 1.64
N TYR A 187 6.44 -13.69 0.90
CA TYR A 187 5.85 -12.44 1.35
C TYR A 187 4.38 -12.59 1.73
N TYR A 188 3.55 -13.18 0.84
CA TYR A 188 2.13 -13.39 1.14
C TYR A 188 1.90 -14.42 2.24
N LEU A 189 2.73 -15.47 2.32
CA LEU A 189 2.65 -16.46 3.39
C LEU A 189 2.93 -15.81 4.75
N SER A 190 3.98 -14.99 4.85
CA SER A 190 4.34 -14.26 6.06
C SER A 190 3.25 -13.28 6.49
N LEU A 191 2.70 -12.51 5.55
CA LEU A 191 1.56 -11.63 5.83
C LEU A 191 0.38 -12.41 6.41
N ARG A 192 0.00 -13.52 5.78
CA ARG A 192 -1.12 -14.35 6.22
C ARG A 192 -0.88 -14.93 7.62
N GLN A 193 0.30 -15.46 7.89
CA GLN A 193 0.64 -16.03 9.20
C GLN A 193 0.56 -14.96 10.30
N THR A 194 1.11 -13.78 10.06
CA THR A 194 1.08 -12.68 11.03
C THR A 194 -0.34 -12.18 11.26
N GLN A 195 -1.14 -12.03 10.21
CA GLN A 195 -2.54 -11.60 10.34
C GLN A 195 -3.39 -12.61 11.11
N THR A 196 -3.18 -13.91 10.90
CA THR A 196 -3.86 -14.97 11.66
C THR A 196 -3.47 -14.92 13.14
N SER A 197 -2.20 -14.70 13.46
CA SER A 197 -1.73 -14.58 14.85
C SER A 197 -2.39 -13.40 15.58
N ILE A 198 -2.50 -12.25 14.92
CA ILE A 198 -3.17 -11.06 15.50
C ILE A 198 -4.64 -11.32 15.83
N GLN A 199 -5.34 -12.13 15.02
CA GLN A 199 -6.76 -12.44 15.25
C GLN A 199 -6.99 -13.46 16.36
N THR A 200 -6.04 -14.37 16.60
CA THR A 200 -6.17 -15.42 17.63
C THR A 200 -5.81 -14.96 19.04
N ASP A 201 -5.03 -13.88 19.16
CA ASP A 201 -4.61 -13.30 20.45
C ASP A 201 -5.57 -12.22 20.99
N SER A 202 -6.76 -12.09 20.41
CA SER A 202 -7.81 -11.22 20.95
C SER A 202 -8.39 -11.91 22.19
N PRO A 203 -8.15 -11.42 23.42
CA PRO A 203 -8.81 -11.97 24.61
C PRO A 203 -10.31 -11.67 24.51
N ASP A 204 -11.14 -12.68 24.79
CA ASP A 204 -12.59 -12.53 25.00
C ASP A 204 -12.91 -11.49 26.09
#